data_302402a82079a3629c4afc0c9f8e9c1d
#
_entry.id   302402a82079a3629c4afc0c9f8e9c1d
#
_cell.length_a   1.000
_cell.length_b   1.000
_cell.length_c   1.000
_cell.angle_alpha   90.00
_cell.angle_beta   90.00
_cell.angle_gamma   90.00
#
_symmetry.space_group_name_H-M   'P 1'
#
loop_
_entity.id
_entity.type
_entity.pdbx_description
1 polymer ?
#
loop_
_entity_poly.entity_id
_entity_poly.type
_entity_poly.pdbx_seq_one_letter_code
_entity_poly.pdbx_strand_id
1 'polypeptide(L)'
;MNELILQIEKVVSILMKYDLEGFTAAAQSLINSMIAIFPAIISVYSDPKMEDVRDDALYWPGQLERIIGALKSPDRFETVDVLYNETYVNLVELRDMLVKRGLL
;
A
#
# COMPACT_ATOMS: atom_id res chain seq x y z
N MET A 1 -1.51 4.69 -8.58
CA MET A 1 -1.58 4.87 -7.12
C MET A 1 -3.01 4.99 -6.60
N ASN A 2 -3.87 5.76 -7.24
CA ASN A 2 -5.25 5.91 -6.78
C ASN A 2 -6.02 4.58 -6.75
N GLU A 3 -5.84 3.73 -7.74
CA GLU A 3 -6.46 2.41 -7.78
C GLU A 3 -6.00 1.54 -6.61
N LEU A 4 -4.72 1.59 -6.26
CA LEU A 4 -4.17 0.84 -5.14
C LEU A 4 -4.74 1.35 -3.81
N ILE A 5 -4.85 2.66 -3.65
CA ILE A 5 -5.46 3.28 -2.47
C ILE A 5 -6.91 2.83 -2.32
N LEU A 6 -7.68 2.84 -3.41
CA LEU A 6 -9.07 2.38 -3.41
C LEU A 6 -9.18 0.88 -3.09
N GLN A 7 -8.25 0.06 -3.59
CA GLN A 7 -8.23 -1.36 -3.25
C GLN A 7 -7.98 -1.60 -1.76
N ILE A 8 -7.09 -0.83 -1.14
CA ILE A 8 -6.85 -0.94 0.31
C ILE A 8 -8.11 -0.59 1.08
N GLU A 9 -8.80 0.49 0.72
CA GLU A 9 -10.06 0.87 1.33
C GLU A 9 -11.11 -0.25 1.24
N LYS A 10 -11.20 -0.89 0.06
CA LYS A 10 -12.12 -1.99 -0.18
C LYS A 10 -11.80 -3.21 0.70
N VAL A 11 -10.53 -3.61 0.78
CA VAL A 11 -10.11 -4.74 1.61
C VAL A 11 -10.41 -4.49 3.07
N VAL A 12 -10.11 -3.29 3.57
CA VAL A 12 -10.40 -2.91 4.95
C VAL A 12 -11.90 -2.94 5.21
N SER A 13 -12.72 -2.44 4.29
CA SER A 13 -14.18 -2.45 4.41
C SER A 13 -14.72 -3.88 4.48
N ILE A 14 -14.24 -4.77 3.63
CA ILE A 14 -14.64 -6.18 3.61
C ILE A 14 -14.28 -6.86 4.95
N LEU A 15 -13.08 -6.59 5.44
CA LEU A 15 -12.60 -7.14 6.70
C LEU A 15 -13.42 -6.65 7.89
N MET A 16 -13.79 -5.38 7.89
CA MET A 16 -14.63 -4.79 8.95
C MET A 16 -16.07 -5.35 8.95
N LYS A 17 -16.54 -5.85 7.81
CA LYS A 17 -17.85 -6.50 7.67
C LYS A 17 -17.83 -8.00 7.96
N TYR A 18 -16.68 -8.56 8.33
CA TYR A 18 -16.50 -10.00 8.60
C TYR A 18 -16.82 -10.90 7.40
N ASP A 19 -16.69 -10.40 6.18
CA ASP A 19 -16.86 -11.19 4.97
C ASP A 19 -15.56 -11.94 4.66
N LEU A 20 -15.38 -13.12 5.24
CA LEU A 20 -14.15 -13.91 5.12
C LEU A 20 -13.91 -14.43 3.70
N GLU A 21 -14.97 -14.79 2.97
CA GLU A 21 -14.83 -15.26 1.59
C GLU A 21 -14.41 -14.11 0.66
N GLY A 22 -15.11 -12.98 0.75
CA GLY A 22 -14.78 -11.80 0.00
C GLY A 22 -13.41 -11.26 0.35
N PHE A 23 -13.00 -11.36 1.62
CA PHE A 23 -11.69 -10.94 2.08
C PHE A 23 -10.56 -11.73 1.42
N THR A 24 -10.66 -13.05 1.35
CA THR A 24 -9.61 -13.89 0.77
C THR A 24 -9.34 -13.51 -0.70
N ALA A 25 -10.40 -13.37 -1.49
CA ALA A 25 -10.27 -12.98 -2.89
C ALA A 25 -9.72 -11.56 -3.05
N ALA A 26 -10.23 -10.62 -2.24
CA ALA A 26 -9.79 -9.23 -2.30
C ALA A 26 -8.34 -9.06 -1.82
N ALA A 27 -7.92 -9.80 -0.80
CA ALA A 27 -6.55 -9.79 -0.31
C ALA A 27 -5.57 -10.31 -1.36
N GLN A 28 -5.89 -11.39 -2.04
CA GLN A 28 -5.05 -11.93 -3.12
C GLN A 28 -4.93 -10.94 -4.27
N SER A 29 -6.03 -10.31 -4.66
CA SER A 29 -6.03 -9.26 -5.68
C SER A 29 -5.18 -8.07 -5.28
N LEU A 30 -5.25 -7.66 -4.01
CA LEU A 30 -4.43 -6.57 -3.48
C LEU A 30 -2.94 -6.92 -3.52
N ILE A 31 -2.56 -8.11 -3.09
CA ILE A 31 -1.16 -8.56 -3.14
C ILE A 31 -0.64 -8.52 -4.59
N ASN A 32 -1.42 -9.02 -5.54
CA ASN A 32 -1.04 -9.04 -6.95
C ASN A 32 -0.84 -7.62 -7.48
N SER A 33 -1.72 -6.69 -7.13
CA SER A 33 -1.60 -5.28 -7.50
C SER A 33 -0.37 -4.62 -6.90
N MET A 34 -0.06 -4.92 -5.63
CA MET A 34 1.12 -4.36 -4.96
C MET A 34 2.42 -4.87 -5.57
N ILE A 35 2.49 -6.16 -5.89
CA ILE A 35 3.66 -6.74 -6.55
C ILE A 35 3.91 -6.09 -7.91
N ALA A 36 2.84 -5.75 -8.63
CA ALA A 36 2.93 -5.09 -9.94
C ALA A 36 3.30 -3.62 -9.82
N ILE A 37 2.79 -2.90 -8.81
CA ILE A 37 2.86 -1.44 -8.71
C ILE A 37 4.06 -0.97 -7.88
N PHE A 38 4.47 -1.70 -6.83
CA PHE A 38 5.55 -1.27 -5.95
C PHE A 38 6.89 -1.01 -6.66
N PRO A 39 7.31 -1.81 -7.66
CA PRO A 39 8.52 -1.48 -8.41
C PRO A 39 8.45 -0.11 -9.09
N ALA A 40 7.30 0.27 -9.62
CA ALA A 40 7.09 1.59 -10.20
C ALA A 40 7.14 2.70 -9.14
N ILE A 41 6.56 2.46 -7.96
CA ILE A 41 6.63 3.39 -6.83
C ILE A 41 8.09 3.61 -6.41
N ILE A 42 8.85 2.54 -6.26
CA ILE A 42 10.27 2.61 -5.88
C ILE A 42 11.07 3.38 -6.93
N SER A 43 10.80 3.16 -8.21
CA SER A 43 11.53 3.82 -9.29
C SER A 43 11.30 5.33 -9.34
N VAL A 44 10.17 5.83 -8.82
CA VAL A 44 9.88 7.27 -8.74
C VAL A 44 10.94 8.02 -7.93
N TYR A 45 11.49 7.39 -6.90
CA TYR A 45 12.52 8.01 -6.06
C TYR A 45 13.86 8.21 -6.77
N SER A 46 14.02 7.66 -7.97
CA SER A 46 15.21 7.90 -8.80
C SER A 46 15.15 9.23 -9.57
N ASP A 47 13.98 9.87 -9.63
CA ASP A 47 13.83 11.18 -10.26
C ASP A 47 14.62 12.24 -9.48
N PRO A 48 15.32 13.17 -10.18
CA PRO A 48 16.04 14.26 -9.52
C PRO A 48 15.19 15.09 -8.57
N LYS A 49 13.88 15.22 -8.83
CA LYS A 49 12.94 15.96 -7.98
C LYS A 49 12.68 15.25 -6.65
N MET A 50 13.09 13.99 -6.49
CA MET A 50 12.92 13.20 -5.28
C MET A 50 14.22 12.99 -4.51
N GLU A 51 15.28 13.72 -4.84
CA GLU A 51 16.60 13.54 -4.26
C GLU A 51 16.61 13.67 -2.72
N ASP A 52 15.87 14.63 -2.19
CA ASP A 52 15.79 14.90 -0.76
C ASP A 52 15.12 13.79 0.07
N VAL A 53 14.32 12.94 -0.58
CA VAL A 53 13.59 11.84 0.05
C VAL A 53 13.94 10.48 -0.54
N ARG A 54 15.06 10.38 -1.26
CA ARG A 54 15.44 9.16 -2.00
C ARG A 54 15.55 7.93 -1.11
N ASP A 55 16.02 8.09 0.12
CA ASP A 55 16.18 7.00 1.06
C ASP A 55 14.84 6.38 1.50
N ASP A 56 13.74 7.11 1.35
CA ASP A 56 12.40 6.63 1.66
C ASP A 56 11.97 5.49 0.73
N ALA A 57 12.65 5.31 -0.41
CA ALA A 57 12.40 4.18 -1.30
C ALA A 57 12.59 2.84 -0.59
N LEU A 58 13.50 2.78 0.39
CA LEU A 58 13.79 1.56 1.14
C LEU A 58 12.63 1.07 2.01
N TYR A 59 11.70 1.97 2.33
CA TYR A 59 10.51 1.64 3.10
C TYR A 59 9.62 0.59 2.38
N TRP A 60 9.45 0.72 1.06
CA TRP A 60 8.42 0.00 0.33
C TRP A 60 8.64 -1.52 0.23
N PRO A 61 9.85 -2.04 -0.03
CA PRO A 61 10.05 -3.49 -0.03
C PRO A 61 9.73 -4.15 1.32
N GLY A 62 10.18 -3.54 2.40
CA GLY A 62 9.91 -4.02 3.76
C GLY A 62 8.42 -3.94 4.09
N GLN A 63 7.75 -2.88 3.65
CA GLN A 63 6.31 -2.71 3.87
C GLN A 63 5.50 -3.76 3.09
N LEU A 64 5.93 -4.15 1.89
CA LEU A 64 5.25 -5.21 1.15
C LEU A 64 5.29 -6.54 1.91
N GLU A 65 6.43 -6.91 2.47
CA GLU A 65 6.55 -8.11 3.29
C GLU A 65 5.64 -8.04 4.52
N ARG A 66 5.61 -6.88 5.17
CA ARG A 66 4.77 -6.64 6.34
C ARG A 66 3.28 -6.76 6.01
N ILE A 67 2.86 -6.26 4.85
CA ILE A 67 1.48 -6.37 4.37
C ILE A 67 1.11 -7.83 4.13
N ILE A 68 1.96 -8.57 3.43
CA ILE A 68 1.72 -9.99 3.16
C ILE A 68 1.56 -10.77 4.46
N GLY A 69 2.42 -10.52 5.45
CA GLY A 69 2.31 -11.13 6.77
C GLY A 69 1.01 -10.77 7.48
N ALA A 70 0.61 -9.49 7.43
CA ALA A 70 -0.62 -9.02 8.06
C ALA A 70 -1.87 -9.62 7.41
N LEU A 71 -1.88 -9.80 6.08
CA LEU A 71 -3.01 -10.42 5.38
C LEU A 71 -3.18 -11.90 5.70
N LYS A 72 -2.13 -12.55 6.17
CA LYS A 72 -2.15 -13.95 6.63
C LYS A 72 -2.41 -14.09 8.12
N SER A 73 -2.38 -13.00 8.86
CA SER A 73 -2.60 -13.00 10.31
C SER A 73 -4.07 -13.27 10.63
N PRO A 74 -4.35 -14.09 11.67
CA PRO A 74 -5.72 -14.24 12.17
C PRO A 74 -6.22 -13.00 12.93
N ASP A 75 -5.31 -12.09 13.28
CA ASP A 75 -5.66 -10.86 13.99
C ASP A 75 -6.10 -9.78 13.00
N ARG A 76 -7.41 -9.58 12.91
CA ARG A 76 -8.05 -8.57 12.06
C ARG A 76 -7.55 -7.16 12.36
N PHE A 77 -7.31 -6.85 13.62
CA PHE A 77 -6.88 -5.51 14.00
C PHE A 77 -5.46 -5.23 13.51
N GLU A 78 -4.59 -6.23 13.54
CA GLU A 78 -3.25 -6.12 12.97
C GLU A 78 -3.33 -5.87 11.47
N THR A 79 -4.19 -6.59 10.76
CA THR A 79 -4.37 -6.41 9.32
C THR A 79 -4.84 -5.00 8.98
N VAL A 80 -5.85 -4.49 9.70
CA VAL A 80 -6.36 -3.12 9.50
C VAL A 80 -5.27 -2.10 9.81
N ASP A 81 -4.52 -2.28 10.88
CA ASP A 81 -3.47 -1.36 11.29
C ASP A 81 -2.39 -1.23 10.22
N VAL A 82 -1.89 -2.35 9.71
CA VAL A 82 -0.85 -2.35 8.67
C VAL A 82 -1.38 -1.79 7.35
N LEU A 83 -2.58 -2.15 6.94
CA LEU A 83 -3.15 -1.68 5.67
C LEU A 83 -3.56 -0.22 5.71
N TYR A 84 -4.27 0.20 6.75
CA TYR A 84 -4.86 1.54 6.81
C TYR A 84 -3.95 2.54 7.49
N ASN A 85 -3.51 2.26 8.72
CA ASN A 85 -2.74 3.23 9.51
C ASN A 85 -1.29 3.38 9.04
N GLU A 86 -0.75 2.39 8.35
CA GLU A 86 0.62 2.45 7.81
C GLU A 86 0.61 2.65 6.29
N THR A 87 0.15 1.66 5.53
CA THR A 87 0.30 1.64 4.07
C THR A 87 -0.55 2.70 3.37
N TYR A 88 -1.83 2.77 3.71
CA TYR A 88 -2.75 3.74 3.10
C TYR A 88 -2.27 5.18 3.33
N VAL A 89 -1.93 5.51 4.56
CA VAL A 89 -1.47 6.86 4.93
C VAL A 89 -0.21 7.23 4.14
N ASN A 90 0.76 6.31 4.07
CA ASN A 90 2.01 6.56 3.36
C ASN A 90 1.82 6.66 1.84
N LEU A 91 0.89 5.90 1.26
CA LEU A 91 0.56 6.03 -0.16
C LEU A 91 -0.09 7.36 -0.47
N VAL A 92 -1.02 7.81 0.37
CA VAL A 92 -1.67 9.12 0.20
C VAL A 92 -0.64 10.25 0.30
N GLU A 93 0.25 10.20 1.29
CA GLU A 93 1.31 11.19 1.45
C GLU A 93 2.25 11.22 0.25
N LEU A 94 2.65 10.05 -0.25
CA LEU A 94 3.50 9.96 -1.44
C LEU A 94 2.78 10.52 -2.68
N ARG A 95 1.53 10.14 -2.88
CA ARG A 95 0.72 10.67 -4.01
C ARG A 95 0.68 12.20 -3.97
N ASP A 96 0.36 12.77 -2.82
CA ASP A 96 0.24 14.22 -2.67
C ASP A 96 1.59 14.92 -2.91
N MET A 97 2.68 14.33 -2.44
CA MET A 97 4.03 14.82 -2.70
C MET A 97 4.35 14.80 -4.20
N LEU A 98 4.02 13.72 -4.89
CA LEU A 98 4.26 13.59 -6.33
C LEU A 98 3.47 14.62 -7.13
N VAL A 99 2.22 14.86 -6.76
CA VAL A 99 1.41 15.92 -7.38
C VAL A 99 2.06 17.28 -7.19
N LYS A 100 2.47 17.60 -5.97
CA LYS A 100 3.13 18.87 -5.66
C LYS A 100 4.41 19.09 -6.45
N ARG A 101 5.15 18.02 -6.71
CA ARG A 101 6.44 18.08 -7.42
C ARG A 101 6.30 17.94 -8.94
N GLY A 102 5.07 17.84 -9.44
CA GLY A 102 4.79 17.72 -10.87
C GLY A 102 5.16 16.36 -11.46
N LEU A 103 5.20 15.32 -10.63
CA LEU A 103 5.52 13.95 -11.06
C LEU A 103 4.27 13.09 -11.26
N LEU A 104 3.10 13.64 -10.94
CA LEU A 104 1.84 12.93 -11.07
C LEU A 104 0.73 13.87 -11.48
#